data_32134ab0516796822bc8cfd8acdb0436
#
_entry.id   32134ab0516796822bc8cfd8acdb0436
#
_cell.length_a   1.000
_cell.length_b   1.000
_cell.length_c   1.000
_cell.angle_alpha   90.00
_cell.angle_beta   90.00
_cell.angle_gamma   90.00
#
_symmetry.space_group_name_H-M   'P 1'
#
loop_
_entity.id
_entity.type
_entity.pdbx_description
1 polymer ?
#
loop_
_entity_poly.entity_id
_entity_poly.type
_entity_poly.pdbx_seq_one_letter_code
_entity_poly.pdbx_strand_id
1 'polypeptide(L)'
;ATVLGLSYTTAAGIIAILSVLDTRKSSFKMARNRLFSTLLALTIAVLTFALFGFGIWTLGIYLALYVPLAYRFNWEAGIAPSTVLVTHLLLEQDISLIFLGNELALFLIGAGLALLFNLYMPSQEKKIQAYHDQVEDLLKQILLRFEAFLLNGDGRNEAELITQLDQTLEQALKVVYLDRHNQLFQQTNYQVHYFEMRAAQNKILRTMAGNINKCLLEGRENVILSSLFERAAQQLSRENSAKELLLDIELFHATFRERPLPQTREEFETRATLFQLLHDMEAFIRLKVDFYEVYKDEKDPS
;
A
#
# COMPACT_ATOMS: atom_id res chain seq x y z
N ALA A 1 17.88 -31.74 3.61
CA ALA A 1 18.80 -31.95 4.73
C ALA A 1 18.99 -33.46 4.99
N THR A 2 17.95 -34.23 5.28
CA THR A 2 18.06 -35.69 5.56
C THR A 2 18.71 -36.47 4.42
N VAL A 3 18.31 -36.23 3.16
CA VAL A 3 18.87 -36.90 1.96
C VAL A 3 20.37 -36.59 1.78
N LEU A 4 20.85 -35.47 2.31
CA LEU A 4 22.25 -35.05 2.27
C LEU A 4 23.07 -35.55 3.48
N GLY A 5 22.46 -36.35 4.37
CA GLY A 5 23.14 -36.90 5.56
C GLY A 5 23.53 -35.85 6.61
N LEU A 6 22.87 -34.68 6.62
CA LEU A 6 23.15 -33.61 7.58
C LEU A 6 22.62 -33.97 8.98
N SER A 7 23.33 -33.59 10.04
CA SER A 7 22.87 -33.68 11.42
C SER A 7 21.83 -32.59 11.70
N TYR A 8 20.93 -32.82 12.68
CA TYR A 8 19.95 -31.81 13.15
C TYR A 8 19.02 -31.27 12.05
N THR A 9 18.57 -32.12 11.13
CA THR A 9 17.79 -31.76 9.93
C THR A 9 16.50 -30.99 10.24
N THR A 10 15.91 -31.13 11.42
CA THR A 10 14.74 -30.39 11.90
C THR A 10 14.99 -28.88 11.98
N ALA A 11 16.23 -28.46 12.27
CA ALA A 11 16.59 -27.06 12.32
C ALA A 11 16.38 -26.34 10.96
N ALA A 12 16.65 -27.02 9.86
CA ALA A 12 16.38 -26.46 8.51
C ALA A 12 14.88 -26.17 8.31
N GLY A 13 13.99 -27.04 8.83
CA GLY A 13 12.54 -26.81 8.79
C GLY A 13 12.10 -25.61 9.63
N ILE A 14 12.65 -25.47 10.83
CA ILE A 14 12.37 -24.32 11.71
C ILE A 14 12.85 -23.03 11.04
N ILE A 15 14.05 -23.02 10.49
CA ILE A 15 14.60 -21.87 9.77
C ILE A 15 13.73 -21.52 8.56
N ALA A 16 13.24 -22.50 7.82
CA ALA A 16 12.34 -22.29 6.68
C ALA A 16 11.04 -21.61 7.13
N ILE A 17 10.36 -22.13 8.15
CA ILE A 17 9.09 -21.57 8.68
C ILE A 17 9.30 -20.12 9.15
N LEU A 18 10.35 -19.87 9.93
CA LEU A 18 10.67 -18.53 10.43
C LEU A 18 11.05 -17.55 9.31
N SER A 19 11.44 -18.04 8.13
CA SER A 19 11.92 -17.21 7.01
C SER A 19 10.86 -16.88 5.97
N VAL A 20 9.66 -17.47 6.07
CA VAL A 20 8.51 -17.12 5.22
C VAL A 20 7.96 -15.76 5.70
N LEU A 21 7.84 -14.79 4.80
CA LEU A 21 7.31 -13.46 5.05
C LEU A 21 6.26 -13.07 4.00
N ASP A 22 5.51 -12.01 4.29
CA ASP A 22 4.37 -11.58 3.47
C ASP A 22 4.77 -11.00 2.10
N THR A 23 6.06 -10.65 1.87
CA THR A 23 6.51 -10.08 0.60
C THR A 23 7.85 -10.64 0.14
N ARG A 24 8.06 -10.74 -1.18
CA ARG A 24 9.31 -11.23 -1.78
C ARG A 24 10.51 -10.38 -1.38
N LYS A 25 10.38 -9.05 -1.42
CA LYS A 25 11.46 -8.11 -1.08
C LYS A 25 11.86 -8.20 0.38
N SER A 26 10.87 -8.31 1.29
CA SER A 26 11.15 -8.47 2.72
C SER A 26 11.84 -9.81 3.00
N SER A 27 11.41 -10.89 2.33
CA SER A 27 12.01 -12.22 2.49
C SER A 27 13.47 -12.27 2.02
N PHE A 28 13.79 -11.65 0.88
CA PHE A 28 15.17 -11.56 0.43
C PHE A 28 16.05 -10.74 1.38
N LYS A 29 15.56 -9.57 1.82
CA LYS A 29 16.26 -8.74 2.81
C LYS A 29 16.48 -9.50 4.13
N MET A 30 15.45 -10.22 4.58
CA MET A 30 15.50 -11.01 5.80
C MET A 30 16.49 -12.17 5.68
N ALA A 31 16.47 -12.93 4.58
CA ALA A 31 17.40 -14.02 4.33
C ALA A 31 18.87 -13.53 4.33
N ARG A 32 19.13 -12.40 3.68
CA ARG A 32 20.45 -11.76 3.68
C ARG A 32 20.90 -11.36 5.08
N ASN A 33 20.04 -10.68 5.84
CA ASN A 33 20.38 -10.24 7.20
C ASN A 33 20.63 -11.44 8.12
N ARG A 34 19.83 -12.51 7.99
CA ARG A 34 20.02 -13.74 8.74
C ARG A 34 21.31 -14.47 8.37
N LEU A 35 21.68 -14.47 7.09
CA LEU A 35 22.95 -15.04 6.64
C LEU A 35 24.15 -14.36 7.35
N PHE A 36 24.20 -13.03 7.32
CA PHE A 36 25.27 -12.28 8.00
C PHE A 36 25.23 -12.48 9.51
N SER A 37 24.05 -12.52 10.11
CA SER A 37 23.84 -12.84 11.52
C SER A 37 24.37 -14.23 11.88
N THR A 38 24.09 -15.23 11.06
CA THR A 38 24.57 -16.62 11.27
C THR A 38 26.09 -16.70 11.15
N LEU A 39 26.69 -16.05 10.16
CA LEU A 39 28.15 -16.00 10.03
C LEU A 39 28.80 -15.34 11.25
N LEU A 40 28.25 -14.22 11.71
CA LEU A 40 28.72 -13.54 12.93
C LEU A 40 28.57 -14.45 14.16
N ALA A 41 27.41 -15.09 14.32
CA ALA A 41 27.12 -15.99 15.42
C ALA A 41 28.10 -17.16 15.49
N LEU A 42 28.32 -17.86 14.36
CA LEU A 42 29.26 -18.98 14.28
C LEU A 42 30.69 -18.53 14.55
N THR A 43 31.11 -17.35 14.04
CA THR A 43 32.43 -16.81 14.31
C THR A 43 32.66 -16.53 15.82
N ILE A 44 31.68 -15.86 16.46
CA ILE A 44 31.76 -15.58 17.91
C ILE A 44 31.73 -16.89 18.73
N ALA A 45 30.87 -17.84 18.33
CA ALA A 45 30.72 -19.13 18.98
C ALA A 45 32.05 -19.92 18.94
N VAL A 46 32.67 -20.01 17.76
CA VAL A 46 34.00 -20.67 17.62
C VAL A 46 35.02 -20.03 18.52
N LEU A 47 35.14 -18.70 18.54
CA LEU A 47 36.09 -17.99 19.40
C LEU A 47 35.83 -18.24 20.89
N THR A 48 34.57 -18.17 21.33
CA THR A 48 34.22 -18.35 22.74
C THR A 48 34.40 -19.79 23.18
N PHE A 49 33.99 -20.78 22.39
CA PHE A 49 34.17 -22.18 22.72
C PHE A 49 35.64 -22.63 22.67
N ALA A 50 36.43 -22.08 21.74
CA ALA A 50 37.87 -22.36 21.69
C ALA A 50 38.62 -21.79 22.89
N LEU A 51 38.23 -20.62 23.43
CA LEU A 51 38.93 -19.95 24.55
C LEU A 51 38.44 -20.45 25.91
N PHE A 52 37.12 -20.70 26.08
CA PHE A 52 36.53 -20.98 27.39
C PHE A 52 35.97 -22.40 27.51
N GLY A 53 36.10 -23.22 26.45
CA GLY A 53 35.51 -24.57 26.39
C GLY A 53 34.00 -24.61 26.25
N PHE A 54 33.46 -25.84 26.19
CA PHE A 54 32.04 -26.07 26.00
C PHE A 54 31.32 -26.09 27.36
N GLY A 55 30.52 -25.06 27.61
CA GLY A 55 29.78 -24.93 28.85
C GLY A 55 28.64 -23.92 28.75
N ILE A 56 27.68 -23.98 29.68
CA ILE A 56 26.55 -23.08 29.73
C ILE A 56 26.96 -21.63 29.95
N TRP A 57 28.04 -21.42 30.72
CA TRP A 57 28.61 -20.09 30.95
C TRP A 57 29.25 -19.50 29.70
N THR A 58 29.86 -20.33 28.86
CA THR A 58 30.44 -19.93 27.58
C THR A 58 29.32 -19.50 26.60
N LEU A 59 28.16 -20.18 26.62
CA LEU A 59 26.96 -19.76 25.87
C LEU A 59 26.51 -18.38 26.35
N GLY A 60 26.53 -18.10 27.66
CA GLY A 60 26.23 -16.77 28.20
C GLY A 60 27.18 -15.67 27.68
N ILE A 61 28.49 -15.95 27.64
CA ILE A 61 29.50 -15.04 27.07
C ILE A 61 29.25 -14.82 25.59
N TYR A 62 29.00 -15.90 24.84
CA TYR A 62 28.62 -15.81 23.43
C TYR A 62 27.41 -14.88 23.22
N LEU A 63 26.32 -15.06 23.98
CA LEU A 63 25.12 -14.21 23.85
C LEU A 63 25.43 -12.75 24.22
N ALA A 64 26.22 -12.51 25.27
CA ALA A 64 26.59 -11.17 25.68
C ALA A 64 27.40 -10.41 24.61
N LEU A 65 28.16 -11.12 23.78
CA LEU A 65 28.93 -10.54 22.68
C LEU A 65 28.09 -10.45 21.38
N TYR A 66 27.38 -11.54 21.04
CA TYR A 66 26.68 -11.66 19.77
C TYR A 66 25.44 -10.75 19.68
N VAL A 67 24.60 -10.73 20.73
CA VAL A 67 23.33 -10.01 20.68
C VAL A 67 23.53 -8.49 20.47
N PRO A 68 24.38 -7.78 21.20
CA PRO A 68 24.63 -6.36 20.96
C PRO A 68 25.19 -6.08 19.56
N LEU A 69 26.08 -6.95 19.05
CA LEU A 69 26.60 -6.79 17.69
C LEU A 69 25.55 -7.01 16.62
N ALA A 70 24.68 -8.02 16.78
CA ALA A 70 23.58 -8.26 15.87
C ALA A 70 22.61 -7.05 15.81
N TYR A 71 22.29 -6.43 16.95
CA TYR A 71 21.51 -5.19 17.00
C TYR A 71 22.24 -4.02 16.34
N ARG A 72 23.56 -3.89 16.58
CA ARG A 72 24.37 -2.80 16.00
C ARG A 72 24.36 -2.80 14.47
N PHE A 73 24.28 -3.98 13.85
CA PHE A 73 24.27 -4.16 12.40
C PHE A 73 22.85 -4.31 11.80
N ASN A 74 21.79 -4.18 12.60
CA ASN A 74 20.38 -4.44 12.22
C ASN A 74 20.17 -5.88 11.68
N TRP A 75 20.79 -6.87 12.32
CA TRP A 75 20.68 -8.29 12.02
C TRP A 75 19.94 -9.07 13.12
N GLU A 76 19.15 -8.38 13.94
CA GLU A 76 18.42 -8.93 15.09
C GLU A 76 17.49 -10.10 14.70
N ALA A 77 16.94 -10.06 13.49
CA ALA A 77 16.10 -11.13 12.97
C ALA A 77 16.80 -12.49 12.82
N GLY A 78 18.13 -12.52 12.85
CA GLY A 78 18.94 -13.72 12.83
C GLY A 78 19.27 -14.27 14.21
N ILE A 79 19.03 -13.53 15.30
CA ILE A 79 19.48 -13.93 16.65
C ILE A 79 18.92 -15.31 17.04
N ALA A 80 17.60 -15.50 16.95
CA ALA A 80 16.97 -16.76 17.34
C ALA A 80 17.43 -17.96 16.47
N PRO A 81 17.32 -17.93 15.12
CA PRO A 81 17.74 -19.06 14.31
C PRO A 81 19.25 -19.35 14.40
N SER A 82 20.11 -18.32 14.50
CA SER A 82 21.56 -18.51 14.62
C SER A 82 21.95 -19.10 15.99
N THR A 83 21.27 -18.69 17.06
CA THR A 83 21.51 -19.25 18.38
C THR A 83 21.15 -20.75 18.46
N VAL A 84 20.09 -21.18 17.75
CA VAL A 84 19.77 -22.62 17.63
C VAL A 84 20.94 -23.40 17.02
N LEU A 85 21.54 -22.89 15.94
CA LEU A 85 22.71 -23.52 15.33
C LEU A 85 23.92 -23.57 16.29
N VAL A 86 24.15 -22.52 17.05
CA VAL A 86 25.23 -22.46 18.05
C VAL A 86 24.98 -23.44 19.23
N THR A 87 23.71 -23.71 19.59
CA THR A 87 23.42 -24.73 20.61
C THR A 87 23.77 -26.14 20.14
N HIS A 88 23.77 -26.43 18.83
CA HIS A 88 24.25 -27.72 18.32
C HIS A 88 25.77 -27.86 18.53
N LEU A 89 26.56 -26.78 18.32
CA LEU A 89 28.00 -26.79 18.62
C LEU A 89 28.29 -27.09 20.09
N LEU A 90 27.44 -26.52 20.97
CA LEU A 90 27.56 -26.77 22.41
C LEU A 90 27.25 -28.22 22.78
N LEU A 91 26.20 -28.80 22.18
CA LEU A 91 25.73 -30.16 22.46
C LEU A 91 26.70 -31.22 21.95
N GLU A 92 27.21 -31.05 20.74
CA GLU A 92 28.18 -31.98 20.13
C GLU A 92 29.64 -31.73 20.62
N GLN A 93 29.88 -30.59 21.28
CA GLN A 93 31.22 -30.17 21.70
C GLN A 93 32.21 -30.15 20.53
N ASP A 94 31.72 -29.80 19.32
CA ASP A 94 32.52 -29.81 18.11
C ASP A 94 32.45 -28.45 17.40
N ILE A 95 33.62 -27.88 17.10
CA ILE A 95 33.82 -26.65 16.31
C ILE A 95 34.60 -26.92 15.03
N SER A 96 34.66 -28.18 14.58
CA SER A 96 35.33 -28.55 13.34
C SER A 96 34.72 -27.84 12.15
N LEU A 97 35.53 -27.58 11.11
CA LEU A 97 35.05 -26.98 9.86
C LEU A 97 33.94 -27.81 9.17
N ILE A 98 33.98 -29.13 9.37
CA ILE A 98 32.96 -30.04 8.83
C ILE A 98 31.63 -29.79 9.52
N PHE A 99 31.62 -29.68 10.85
CA PHE A 99 30.41 -29.42 11.62
C PHE A 99 29.88 -28.01 11.39
N LEU A 100 30.74 -27.00 11.32
CA LEU A 100 30.35 -25.62 10.93
C LEU A 100 29.74 -25.57 9.52
N GLY A 101 30.30 -26.38 8.59
CA GLY A 101 29.73 -26.55 7.25
C GLY A 101 28.35 -27.16 7.27
N ASN A 102 28.07 -28.14 8.17
CA ASN A 102 26.74 -28.70 8.40
C ASN A 102 25.75 -27.63 8.85
N GLU A 103 26.09 -26.82 9.86
CA GLU A 103 25.22 -25.77 10.39
C GLU A 103 24.92 -24.69 9.35
N LEU A 104 25.92 -24.28 8.57
CA LEU A 104 25.72 -23.34 7.46
C LEU A 104 24.84 -23.94 6.35
N ALA A 105 25.01 -25.22 6.04
CA ALA A 105 24.18 -25.93 5.05
C ALA A 105 22.73 -26.03 5.52
N LEU A 106 22.46 -26.32 6.81
CA LEU A 106 21.10 -26.30 7.39
C LEU A 106 20.44 -24.94 7.23
N PHE A 107 21.17 -23.85 7.51
CA PHE A 107 20.71 -22.49 7.31
C PHE A 107 20.37 -22.22 5.83
N LEU A 108 21.29 -22.53 4.92
CA LEU A 108 21.10 -22.30 3.47
C LEU A 108 19.92 -23.09 2.89
N ILE A 109 19.72 -24.34 3.32
CA ILE A 109 18.58 -25.15 2.91
C ILE A 109 17.28 -24.55 3.45
N GLY A 110 17.23 -24.20 4.73
CA GLY A 110 16.04 -23.61 5.34
C GLY A 110 15.65 -22.28 4.73
N ALA A 111 16.60 -21.35 4.62
CA ALA A 111 16.40 -20.03 4.02
C ALA A 111 16.11 -20.14 2.51
N GLY A 112 16.80 -21.03 1.79
CA GLY A 112 16.59 -21.28 0.37
C GLY A 112 15.18 -21.81 0.06
N LEU A 113 14.70 -22.77 0.83
CA LEU A 113 13.32 -23.25 0.70
C LEU A 113 12.29 -22.15 0.97
N ALA A 114 12.50 -21.35 2.02
CA ALA A 114 11.61 -20.23 2.29
C ALA A 114 11.57 -19.21 1.15
N LEU A 115 12.71 -18.89 0.55
CA LEU A 115 12.78 -18.02 -0.63
C LEU A 115 12.07 -18.64 -1.83
N LEU A 116 12.22 -19.95 -2.08
CA LEU A 116 11.51 -20.64 -3.16
C LEU A 116 9.99 -20.59 -2.98
N PHE A 117 9.48 -20.83 -1.76
CA PHE A 117 8.05 -20.69 -1.48
C PHE A 117 7.57 -19.24 -1.67
N ASN A 118 8.36 -18.26 -1.27
CA ASN A 118 8.01 -16.85 -1.44
C ASN A 118 8.07 -16.37 -2.90
N LEU A 119 8.86 -17.01 -3.77
CA LEU A 119 8.82 -16.73 -5.21
C LEU A 119 7.48 -17.12 -5.83
N TYR A 120 6.78 -18.09 -5.26
CA TYR A 120 5.46 -18.54 -5.71
C TYR A 120 4.29 -17.70 -5.17
N MET A 121 4.54 -16.53 -4.57
CA MET A 121 3.48 -15.65 -4.11
C MET A 121 2.57 -15.21 -5.26
N PRO A 122 1.24 -15.44 -5.18
CA PRO A 122 0.32 -15.03 -6.23
C PRO A 122 0.26 -13.50 -6.36
N SER A 123 0.17 -13.02 -7.59
CA SER A 123 -0.06 -11.61 -7.89
C SER A 123 -1.39 -11.14 -7.29
N GLN A 124 -1.40 -9.91 -6.74
CA GLN A 124 -2.61 -9.26 -6.24
C GLN A 124 -3.38 -8.51 -7.34
N GLU A 125 -2.95 -8.61 -8.58
CA GLU A 125 -3.48 -7.86 -9.72
C GLU A 125 -5.01 -7.94 -9.86
N LYS A 126 -5.58 -9.15 -9.73
CA LYS A 126 -7.04 -9.36 -9.77
C LYS A 126 -7.78 -8.60 -8.66
N LYS A 127 -7.18 -8.55 -7.46
CA LYS A 127 -7.76 -7.78 -6.34
C LYS A 127 -7.65 -6.28 -6.58
N ILE A 128 -6.51 -5.83 -7.11
CA ILE A 128 -6.29 -4.42 -7.45
C ILE A 128 -7.30 -3.99 -8.51
N GLN A 129 -7.50 -4.81 -9.54
CA GLN A 129 -8.52 -4.52 -10.57
C GLN A 129 -9.92 -4.46 -9.98
N ALA A 130 -10.31 -5.38 -9.11
CA ALA A 130 -11.61 -5.34 -8.43
C ALA A 130 -11.79 -4.06 -7.59
N TYR A 131 -10.73 -3.58 -6.92
CA TYR A 131 -10.79 -2.30 -6.21
C TYR A 131 -10.91 -1.10 -7.15
N HIS A 132 -10.28 -1.14 -8.33
CA HIS A 132 -10.49 -0.10 -9.34
C HIS A 132 -11.97 0.01 -9.71
N ASP A 133 -12.58 -1.12 -10.07
CA ASP A 133 -13.97 -1.16 -10.49
C ASP A 133 -14.91 -0.68 -9.36
N GLN A 134 -14.69 -1.12 -8.13
CA GLN A 134 -15.47 -0.69 -6.96
C GLN A 134 -15.33 0.81 -6.66
N VAL A 135 -14.12 1.35 -6.73
CA VAL A 135 -13.86 2.78 -6.49
C VAL A 135 -14.51 3.63 -7.56
N GLU A 136 -14.40 3.24 -8.83
CA GLU A 136 -15.03 3.98 -9.95
C GLU A 136 -16.56 3.94 -9.87
N ASP A 137 -17.12 2.80 -9.50
CA ASP A 137 -18.58 2.67 -9.33
C ASP A 137 -19.11 3.52 -8.17
N LEU A 138 -18.42 3.50 -7.00
CA LEU A 138 -18.78 4.34 -5.86
C LEU A 138 -18.67 5.84 -6.18
N LEU A 139 -17.62 6.26 -6.87
CA LEU A 139 -17.46 7.65 -7.32
C LEU A 139 -18.59 8.07 -8.23
N LYS A 140 -18.95 7.22 -9.20
CA LYS A 140 -20.09 7.45 -10.11
C LYS A 140 -21.39 7.58 -9.34
N GLN A 141 -21.65 6.68 -8.39
CA GLN A 141 -22.87 6.73 -7.58
C GLN A 141 -22.95 8.02 -6.75
N ILE A 142 -21.84 8.47 -6.15
CA ILE A 142 -21.80 9.73 -5.37
C ILE A 142 -22.13 10.92 -6.27
N LEU A 143 -21.52 11.00 -7.47
CA LEU A 143 -21.77 12.11 -8.40
C LEU A 143 -23.22 12.14 -8.89
N LEU A 144 -23.81 10.98 -9.21
CA LEU A 144 -25.22 10.87 -9.58
C LEU A 144 -26.17 11.23 -8.42
N ARG A 145 -25.76 10.98 -7.17
CA ARG A 145 -26.50 11.46 -5.99
C ARG A 145 -26.46 12.98 -5.85
N PHE A 146 -25.33 13.60 -6.12
CA PHE A 146 -25.23 15.07 -6.13
C PHE A 146 -26.10 15.67 -7.23
N GLU A 147 -26.12 15.07 -8.43
CA GLU A 147 -27.04 15.44 -9.51
C GLU A 147 -28.49 15.37 -9.04
N ALA A 148 -28.92 14.22 -8.54
CA ALA A 148 -30.30 14.00 -8.09
C ALA A 148 -30.71 14.97 -6.98
N PHE A 149 -29.80 15.30 -6.06
CA PHE A 149 -30.07 16.29 -5.02
C PHE A 149 -30.31 17.68 -5.60
N LEU A 150 -29.48 18.13 -6.54
CA LEU A 150 -29.61 19.45 -7.17
C LEU A 150 -30.89 19.57 -8.01
N LEU A 151 -31.38 18.47 -8.57
CA LEU A 151 -32.61 18.46 -9.38
C LEU A 151 -33.88 18.32 -8.55
N ASN A 152 -33.86 17.46 -7.54
CA ASN A 152 -35.10 16.98 -6.90
C ASN A 152 -35.12 17.20 -5.37
N GLY A 153 -34.02 17.65 -4.77
CA GLY A 153 -33.88 17.73 -3.30
C GLY A 153 -33.76 16.39 -2.60
N ASP A 154 -33.56 15.31 -3.34
CA ASP A 154 -33.47 13.95 -2.80
C ASP A 154 -32.00 13.48 -2.75
N GLY A 155 -31.34 13.72 -1.62
CA GLY A 155 -29.94 13.40 -1.43
C GLY A 155 -29.63 12.73 -0.10
N ARG A 156 -30.51 11.93 0.43
CA ARG A 156 -30.26 11.19 1.68
C ARG A 156 -29.32 10.01 1.35
N ASN A 157 -28.19 9.90 2.10
CA ASN A 157 -27.19 8.81 2.11
C ASN A 157 -25.87 9.04 1.37
N GLU A 158 -25.53 10.24 0.90
CA GLU A 158 -24.18 10.50 0.34
C GLU A 158 -23.06 10.23 1.35
N ALA A 159 -23.32 10.52 2.63
CA ALA A 159 -22.34 10.30 3.70
C ALA A 159 -21.98 8.82 3.86
N GLU A 160 -22.92 7.91 3.61
CA GLU A 160 -22.67 6.46 3.64
C GLU A 160 -21.80 6.02 2.47
N LEU A 161 -22.13 6.45 1.24
CA LEU A 161 -21.33 6.15 0.06
C LEU A 161 -19.89 6.71 0.16
N ILE A 162 -19.74 7.94 0.65
CA ILE A 162 -18.42 8.56 0.87
C ILE A 162 -17.62 7.78 1.92
N THR A 163 -18.27 7.29 2.98
CA THR A 163 -17.62 6.47 4.00
C THR A 163 -17.24 5.09 3.46
N GLN A 164 -18.10 4.49 2.65
CA GLN A 164 -17.81 3.22 1.98
C GLN A 164 -16.63 3.36 1.00
N LEU A 165 -16.57 4.48 0.28
CA LEU A 165 -15.44 4.78 -0.60
C LEU A 165 -14.14 4.95 0.19
N ASP A 166 -14.14 5.63 1.35
CA ASP A 166 -12.96 5.73 2.22
C ASP A 166 -12.45 4.34 2.64
N GLN A 167 -13.35 3.47 3.11
CA GLN A 167 -13.00 2.12 3.52
C GLN A 167 -12.43 1.29 2.37
N THR A 168 -13.04 1.39 1.19
CA THR A 168 -12.58 0.70 -0.03
C THR A 168 -11.20 1.19 -0.45
N LEU A 169 -10.95 2.50 -0.42
CA LEU A 169 -9.66 3.10 -0.74
C LEU A 169 -8.57 2.71 0.26
N GLU A 170 -8.89 2.67 1.56
CA GLU A 170 -7.94 2.22 2.58
C GLU A 170 -7.52 0.76 2.36
N GLN A 171 -8.48 -0.11 2.04
CA GLN A 171 -8.21 -1.52 1.73
C GLN A 171 -7.41 -1.67 0.43
N ALA A 172 -7.77 -0.92 -0.61
CA ALA A 172 -7.06 -0.90 -1.88
C ALA A 172 -5.59 -0.48 -1.70
N LEU A 173 -5.33 0.61 -0.97
CA LEU A 173 -3.98 1.08 -0.67
C LEU A 173 -3.16 0.03 0.07
N LYS A 174 -3.72 -0.67 1.06
CA LYS A 174 -3.03 -1.78 1.76
C LYS A 174 -2.60 -2.87 0.77
N VAL A 175 -3.50 -3.27 -0.14
CA VAL A 175 -3.20 -4.32 -1.14
C VAL A 175 -2.13 -3.85 -2.13
N VAL A 176 -2.22 -2.61 -2.61
CA VAL A 176 -1.26 -2.06 -3.58
C VAL A 176 0.13 -1.89 -2.96
N TYR A 177 0.22 -1.43 -1.71
CA TYR A 177 1.51 -1.36 -1.01
C TYR A 177 2.13 -2.74 -0.81
N LEU A 178 1.34 -3.77 -0.50
CA LEU A 178 1.83 -5.15 -0.42
C LEU A 178 2.30 -5.65 -1.77
N ASP A 179 1.54 -5.43 -2.84
CA ASP A 179 1.91 -5.84 -4.20
C ASP A 179 3.20 -5.16 -4.68
N ARG A 180 3.34 -3.86 -4.44
CA ARG A 180 4.59 -3.12 -4.72
C ARG A 180 5.81 -3.74 -4.04
N HIS A 181 5.69 -4.25 -2.81
CA HIS A 181 6.76 -4.93 -2.09
C HIS A 181 7.02 -6.35 -2.61
N ASN A 182 6.09 -6.92 -3.39
CA ASN A 182 6.26 -8.21 -4.06
C ASN A 182 6.97 -8.10 -5.42
N GLN A 183 6.98 -6.91 -6.02
CA GLN A 183 7.68 -6.66 -7.29
C GLN A 183 9.17 -6.43 -7.03
N LEU A 184 10.03 -7.37 -7.47
CA LEU A 184 11.47 -7.30 -7.24
C LEU A 184 12.20 -6.39 -8.25
N PHE A 185 11.73 -6.31 -9.50
CA PHE A 185 12.46 -5.71 -10.63
C PHE A 185 11.79 -4.51 -11.31
N GLN A 186 10.46 -4.41 -11.28
CA GLN A 186 9.72 -3.29 -11.86
C GLN A 186 8.72 -2.76 -10.83
N GLN A 187 9.12 -1.75 -10.08
CA GLN A 187 8.24 -1.08 -9.14
C GLN A 187 7.54 0.08 -9.84
N THR A 188 6.36 -0.15 -10.42
CA THR A 188 5.52 0.96 -10.85
C THR A 188 4.84 1.57 -9.63
N ASN A 189 4.87 2.88 -9.53
CA ASN A 189 4.15 3.61 -8.50
C ASN A 189 2.72 3.96 -8.94
N TYR A 190 2.37 3.68 -10.19
CA TYR A 190 1.10 4.04 -10.80
C TYR A 190 -0.10 3.68 -9.94
N GLN A 191 -0.20 2.42 -9.48
CA GLN A 191 -1.34 1.95 -8.69
C GLN A 191 -1.46 2.68 -7.34
N VAL A 192 -0.33 2.93 -6.68
CA VAL A 192 -0.29 3.67 -5.40
C VAL A 192 -0.82 5.08 -5.63
N HIS A 193 -0.25 5.81 -6.59
CA HIS A 193 -0.63 7.19 -6.86
C HIS A 193 -2.05 7.30 -7.41
N TYR A 194 -2.54 6.28 -8.14
CA TYR A 194 -3.94 6.24 -8.56
C TYR A 194 -4.89 6.23 -7.35
N PHE A 195 -4.71 5.33 -6.41
CA PHE A 195 -5.58 5.26 -5.23
C PHE A 195 -5.38 6.44 -4.27
N GLU A 196 -4.17 7.00 -4.17
CA GLU A 196 -3.92 8.26 -3.44
C GLU A 196 -4.66 9.44 -4.07
N MET A 197 -4.64 9.57 -5.39
CA MET A 197 -5.42 10.57 -6.13
C MET A 197 -6.92 10.39 -5.88
N ARG A 198 -7.44 9.15 -5.93
CA ARG A 198 -8.85 8.85 -5.63
C ARG A 198 -9.21 9.18 -4.18
N ALA A 199 -8.31 8.95 -3.22
CA ALA A 199 -8.51 9.34 -1.83
C ALA A 199 -8.54 10.87 -1.65
N ALA A 200 -7.71 11.61 -2.39
CA ALA A 200 -7.77 13.06 -2.41
C ALA A 200 -9.09 13.56 -3.02
N GLN A 201 -9.58 12.94 -4.09
CA GLN A 201 -10.89 13.22 -4.67
C GLN A 201 -12.04 12.96 -3.67
N ASN A 202 -11.99 11.87 -2.90
CA ASN A 202 -13.02 11.58 -1.90
C ASN A 202 -13.10 12.63 -0.79
N LYS A 203 -11.97 13.25 -0.41
CA LYS A 203 -11.97 14.38 0.53
C LYS A 203 -12.73 15.58 -0.02
N ILE A 204 -12.57 15.87 -1.32
CA ILE A 204 -13.31 16.95 -1.99
C ILE A 204 -14.80 16.59 -2.03
N LEU A 205 -15.18 15.36 -2.39
CA LEU A 205 -16.58 14.92 -2.38
C LEU A 205 -17.24 15.07 -1.01
N ARG A 206 -16.51 14.81 0.06
CA ARG A 206 -16.99 15.03 1.45
C ARG A 206 -17.26 16.51 1.74
N THR A 207 -16.41 17.40 1.25
CA THR A 207 -16.63 18.84 1.37
C THR A 207 -17.85 19.26 0.54
N MET A 208 -17.98 18.77 -0.68
CA MET A 208 -19.14 19.04 -1.55
C MET A 208 -20.43 18.55 -0.92
N ALA A 209 -20.46 17.36 -0.32
CA ALA A 209 -21.64 16.83 0.39
C ALA A 209 -22.10 17.74 1.53
N GLY A 210 -21.15 18.32 2.28
CA GLY A 210 -21.47 19.31 3.31
C GLY A 210 -22.03 20.63 2.78
N ASN A 211 -21.63 21.03 1.58
CA ASN A 211 -22.06 22.28 0.94
C ASN A 211 -23.37 22.12 0.17
N ILE A 212 -23.57 21.01 -0.54
CA ILE A 212 -24.73 20.78 -1.39
C ILE A 212 -26.05 20.84 -0.59
N ASN A 213 -26.04 20.37 0.67
CA ASN A 213 -27.18 20.42 1.58
C ASN A 213 -27.60 21.84 1.99
N LYS A 214 -26.80 22.86 1.66
CA LYS A 214 -27.10 24.28 1.92
C LYS A 214 -27.72 24.97 0.70
N CYS A 215 -27.74 24.31 -0.46
CA CYS A 215 -28.31 24.85 -1.67
C CYS A 215 -29.84 24.87 -1.57
N LEU A 216 -30.44 26.03 -1.84
CA LEU A 216 -31.88 26.13 -2.11
C LEU A 216 -32.14 25.63 -3.52
N LEU A 217 -33.15 24.77 -3.67
CA LEU A 217 -33.33 23.94 -4.87
C LEU A 217 -34.00 24.68 -6.07
N GLU A 218 -34.21 25.97 -5.94
CA GLU A 218 -34.88 26.76 -7.00
C GLU A 218 -33.86 27.57 -7.80
N GLY A 219 -33.54 27.13 -9.00
CA GLY A 219 -32.70 27.92 -9.90
C GLY A 219 -32.20 27.16 -11.14
N ARG A 220 -32.02 27.93 -12.24
CA ARG A 220 -31.42 27.42 -13.48
C ARG A 220 -29.98 26.94 -13.27
N GLU A 221 -29.26 27.53 -12.31
CA GLU A 221 -27.90 27.20 -11.94
C GLU A 221 -27.79 25.78 -11.38
N ASN A 222 -28.77 25.33 -10.62
CA ASN A 222 -28.81 23.95 -10.09
C ASN A 222 -28.88 22.93 -11.24
N VAL A 223 -29.70 23.20 -12.26
CA VAL A 223 -29.85 22.33 -13.44
C VAL A 223 -28.54 22.27 -14.24
N ILE A 224 -27.83 23.40 -14.35
CA ILE A 224 -26.57 23.45 -15.06
C ILE A 224 -25.49 22.69 -14.28
N LEU A 225 -25.38 22.90 -12.96
CA LEU A 225 -24.41 22.19 -12.14
C LEU A 225 -24.72 20.68 -12.04
N SER A 226 -26.02 20.30 -11.98
CA SER A 226 -26.42 18.90 -12.01
C SER A 226 -25.96 18.20 -13.29
N SER A 227 -26.10 18.85 -14.47
CA SER A 227 -25.62 18.29 -15.72
C SER A 227 -24.08 18.09 -15.75
N LEU A 228 -23.33 18.91 -15.04
CA LEU A 228 -21.89 18.72 -14.89
C LEU A 228 -21.55 17.48 -14.04
N PHE A 229 -22.29 17.25 -12.95
CA PHE A 229 -22.13 16.03 -12.14
C PHE A 229 -22.47 14.77 -12.94
N GLU A 230 -23.55 14.79 -13.71
CA GLU A 230 -23.94 13.69 -14.60
C GLU A 230 -22.84 13.39 -15.63
N ARG A 231 -22.35 14.43 -16.34
CA ARG A 231 -21.29 14.27 -17.32
C ARG A 231 -19.99 13.76 -16.68
N ALA A 232 -19.65 14.27 -15.51
CA ALA A 232 -18.50 13.75 -14.76
C ALA A 232 -18.68 12.27 -14.39
N ALA A 233 -19.86 11.86 -13.93
CA ALA A 233 -20.17 10.46 -13.63
C ALA A 233 -20.06 9.55 -14.85
N GLN A 234 -20.45 10.03 -16.03
CA GLN A 234 -20.37 9.28 -17.28
C GLN A 234 -18.94 9.19 -17.84
N GLN A 235 -18.15 10.26 -17.68
CA GLN A 235 -16.80 10.35 -18.23
C GLN A 235 -15.70 9.91 -17.22
N LEU A 236 -16.06 9.63 -15.98
CA LEU A 236 -15.13 9.18 -14.96
C LEU A 236 -14.80 7.71 -15.18
N SER A 237 -13.90 7.42 -16.10
CA SER A 237 -13.34 6.07 -16.31
C SER A 237 -11.83 6.09 -16.16
N ARG A 238 -11.25 4.93 -15.91
CA ARG A 238 -9.80 4.76 -15.83
C ARG A 238 -9.07 5.16 -17.12
N GLU A 239 -9.75 5.22 -18.23
CA GLU A 239 -9.16 5.47 -19.56
C GLU A 239 -9.24 6.94 -19.99
N ASN A 240 -10.20 7.67 -19.43
CA ASN A 240 -10.44 9.07 -19.77
C ASN A 240 -9.68 10.02 -18.84
N SER A 241 -8.91 10.94 -19.41
CA SER A 241 -8.18 11.96 -18.64
C SER A 241 -9.07 13.06 -18.05
N ALA A 242 -10.33 13.12 -18.46
CA ALA A 242 -11.30 14.14 -18.04
C ALA A 242 -10.96 15.60 -18.45
N LYS A 243 -10.04 15.82 -19.39
CA LYS A 243 -9.65 17.17 -19.84
C LYS A 243 -10.83 17.97 -20.42
N GLU A 244 -11.75 17.32 -21.11
CA GLU A 244 -12.93 17.98 -21.68
C GLU A 244 -13.83 18.58 -20.60
N LEU A 245 -13.92 17.94 -19.43
CA LEU A 245 -14.71 18.47 -18.32
C LEU A 245 -14.16 19.78 -17.76
N LEU A 246 -12.86 20.04 -17.85
CA LEU A 246 -12.29 21.33 -17.45
C LEU A 246 -12.75 22.45 -18.37
N LEU A 247 -12.87 22.19 -19.68
CA LEU A 247 -13.42 23.18 -20.65
C LEU A 247 -14.87 23.50 -20.35
N ASP A 248 -15.67 22.48 -20.00
CA ASP A 248 -17.06 22.70 -19.58
C ASP A 248 -17.13 23.57 -18.32
N ILE A 249 -16.27 23.35 -17.34
CA ILE A 249 -16.21 24.15 -16.11
C ILE A 249 -15.82 25.60 -16.40
N GLU A 250 -14.87 25.84 -17.31
CA GLU A 250 -14.50 27.20 -17.73
C GLU A 250 -15.71 27.93 -18.37
N LEU A 251 -16.46 27.24 -19.20
CA LEU A 251 -17.69 27.78 -19.79
C LEU A 251 -18.76 28.09 -18.72
N PHE A 252 -18.86 27.23 -17.70
CA PHE A 252 -19.75 27.49 -16.56
C PHE A 252 -19.32 28.73 -15.77
N HIS A 253 -18.04 28.87 -15.49
CA HIS A 253 -17.52 30.06 -14.81
C HIS A 253 -17.83 31.34 -15.60
N ALA A 254 -17.68 31.32 -16.93
CA ALA A 254 -18.04 32.45 -17.79
C ALA A 254 -19.56 32.75 -17.68
N THR A 255 -20.40 31.72 -17.77
CA THR A 255 -21.86 31.85 -17.65
C THR A 255 -22.28 32.45 -16.30
N PHE A 256 -21.64 32.04 -15.19
CA PHE A 256 -21.91 32.60 -13.86
C PHE A 256 -21.54 34.09 -13.77
N ARG A 257 -20.43 34.51 -14.40
CA ARG A 257 -19.94 35.92 -14.37
C ARG A 257 -20.81 36.89 -15.15
N GLU A 258 -21.48 36.42 -16.21
CA GLU A 258 -22.36 37.24 -17.04
C GLU A 258 -23.75 37.51 -16.43
N ARG A 259 -24.06 36.83 -15.31
CA ARG A 259 -25.34 36.98 -14.65
C ARG A 259 -25.51 38.28 -13.90
N PRO A 260 -26.73 38.84 -13.83
CA PRO A 260 -27.04 39.97 -12.96
C PRO A 260 -26.70 39.68 -11.52
N LEU A 261 -26.37 40.71 -10.76
CA LEU A 261 -26.10 40.57 -9.32
C LEU A 261 -27.36 40.04 -8.60
N PRO A 262 -27.19 39.20 -7.53
CA PRO A 262 -28.30 38.71 -6.73
C PRO A 262 -29.07 39.85 -6.09
N GLN A 263 -30.41 39.77 -6.09
CA GLN A 263 -31.27 40.80 -5.56
C GLN A 263 -31.68 40.56 -4.11
N THR A 264 -31.60 39.32 -3.63
CA THR A 264 -31.91 38.93 -2.26
C THR A 264 -30.69 38.28 -1.60
N ARG A 265 -30.68 38.28 -0.25
CA ARG A 265 -29.67 37.59 0.54
C ARG A 265 -29.70 36.08 0.27
N GLU A 266 -30.88 35.50 0.17
CA GLU A 266 -31.10 34.09 -0.09
C GLU A 266 -30.54 33.66 -1.47
N GLU A 267 -30.78 34.48 -2.50
CA GLU A 267 -30.21 34.28 -3.85
C GLU A 267 -28.67 34.37 -3.80
N PHE A 268 -28.11 35.34 -3.04
CA PHE A 268 -26.68 35.46 -2.86
C PHE A 268 -26.07 34.23 -2.19
N GLU A 269 -26.64 33.74 -1.08
CA GLU A 269 -26.14 32.59 -0.35
C GLU A 269 -26.19 31.31 -1.21
N THR A 270 -27.27 31.10 -1.97
CA THR A 270 -27.40 29.99 -2.91
C THR A 270 -26.36 30.06 -4.02
N ARG A 271 -26.21 31.21 -4.68
CA ARG A 271 -25.22 31.39 -5.74
C ARG A 271 -23.78 31.22 -5.23
N ALA A 272 -23.49 31.71 -4.04
CA ALA A 272 -22.16 31.55 -3.41
C ALA A 272 -21.86 30.03 -3.17
N THR A 273 -22.85 29.29 -2.69
CA THR A 273 -22.72 27.84 -2.48
C THR A 273 -22.52 27.07 -3.79
N LEU A 274 -23.31 27.41 -4.83
CA LEU A 274 -23.16 26.79 -6.15
C LEU A 274 -21.81 27.12 -6.80
N PHE A 275 -21.33 28.35 -6.62
CA PHE A 275 -20.01 28.75 -7.09
C PHE A 275 -18.89 27.97 -6.39
N GLN A 276 -19.03 27.74 -5.06
CA GLN A 276 -18.12 26.92 -4.31
C GLN A 276 -18.14 25.46 -4.78
N LEU A 277 -19.32 24.88 -5.03
CA LEU A 277 -19.44 23.52 -5.57
C LEU A 277 -18.79 23.39 -6.95
N LEU A 278 -18.90 24.42 -7.79
CA LEU A 278 -18.24 24.44 -9.11
C LEU A 278 -16.71 24.46 -8.95
N HIS A 279 -16.19 25.22 -8.00
CA HIS A 279 -14.77 25.24 -7.67
C HIS A 279 -14.27 23.91 -7.11
N ASP A 280 -15.04 23.30 -6.20
CA ASP A 280 -14.72 21.99 -5.67
C ASP A 280 -14.71 20.92 -6.77
N MET A 281 -15.64 21.02 -7.75
CA MET A 281 -15.68 20.12 -8.91
C MET A 281 -14.48 20.33 -9.84
N GLU A 282 -14.06 21.57 -10.06
CA GLU A 282 -12.84 21.87 -10.80
C GLU A 282 -11.62 21.21 -10.13
N ALA A 283 -11.47 21.39 -8.82
CA ALA A 283 -10.38 20.80 -8.06
C ALA A 283 -10.42 19.25 -8.13
N PHE A 284 -11.62 18.65 -8.02
CA PHE A 284 -11.83 17.21 -8.14
C PHE A 284 -11.37 16.67 -9.51
N ILE A 285 -11.71 17.35 -10.61
CA ILE A 285 -11.35 16.93 -11.96
C ILE A 285 -9.87 17.20 -12.22
N ARG A 286 -9.34 18.31 -11.75
CA ARG A 286 -7.92 18.69 -11.92
C ARG A 286 -6.97 17.65 -11.31
N LEU A 287 -7.28 17.12 -10.12
CA LEU A 287 -6.51 16.00 -9.52
C LEU A 287 -6.35 14.82 -10.49
N LYS A 288 -7.40 14.49 -11.23
CA LYS A 288 -7.34 13.40 -12.21
C LYS A 288 -6.52 13.77 -13.44
N VAL A 289 -6.71 14.98 -13.97
CA VAL A 289 -5.95 15.47 -15.14
C VAL A 289 -4.46 15.48 -14.82
N ASP A 290 -4.08 16.07 -13.68
CA ASP A 290 -2.68 16.16 -13.23
C ASP A 290 -2.07 14.77 -13.06
N PHE A 291 -2.82 13.83 -12.46
CA PHE A 291 -2.38 12.44 -12.35
C PHE A 291 -2.08 11.81 -13.72
N TYR A 292 -2.95 12.00 -14.70
CA TYR A 292 -2.75 11.44 -16.03
C TYR A 292 -1.59 12.12 -16.79
N GLU A 293 -1.34 13.39 -16.57
CA GLU A 293 -0.20 14.09 -17.17
C GLU A 293 1.14 13.57 -16.66
N VAL A 294 1.20 13.26 -15.36
CA VAL A 294 2.44 12.77 -14.71
C VAL A 294 2.68 11.27 -14.99
N TYR A 295 1.62 10.45 -14.95
CA TYR A 295 1.75 8.98 -14.96
C TYR A 295 1.25 8.31 -16.23
N LYS A 296 1.09 9.06 -17.34
CA LYS A 296 0.61 8.54 -18.63
C LYS A 296 1.48 7.40 -19.15
N ASP A 297 2.78 7.53 -19.02
CA ASP A 297 3.78 6.58 -19.55
C ASP A 297 4.03 5.38 -18.62
N GLU A 298 3.58 5.45 -17.35
CA GLU A 298 3.70 4.33 -16.39
C GLU A 298 2.49 3.36 -16.43
N LYS A 299 1.44 3.69 -17.20
CA LYS A 299 0.17 2.96 -17.21
C LYS A 299 0.28 1.56 -17.80
N ASP A 300 1.25 1.32 -18.68
CA ASP A 300 1.42 0.06 -19.41
C ASP A 300 2.92 -0.30 -19.51
N PRO A 301 3.48 -1.02 -18.53
CA PRO A 301 4.72 -1.73 -18.76
C PRO A 301 4.38 -2.97 -19.58
N SER A 302 4.40 -2.83 -20.93
CA SER A 302 4.36 -3.93 -21.89
C SER A 302 5.43 -4.99 -21.64
#